data_005643f5d50791ae850fffe4877fc498
#
_entry.id   005643f5d50791ae850fffe4877fc498
#
_cell.length_a   1.000
_cell.length_b   1.000
_cell.length_c   1.000
_cell.angle_alpha   90.00
_cell.angle_beta   90.00
_cell.angle_gamma   90.00
#
_symmetry.space_group_name_H-M   'P 1'
#
loop_
_entity.id
_entity.type
_entity.pdbx_description
1 polymer ?
#
loop_
_entity_poly.entity_id
_entity_poly.type
_entity_poly.pdbx_seq_one_letter_code
_entity_poly.pdbx_strand_id
1 'polypeptide(L)'
;MDNAERIKGFSEVSDVVLEEATEFTLEDFELIDGTVRSVKYELPLQIYCLFNPISRANWVYKRFGFDTGIVPPNTFILKSTYLDNPHLSPDYIQRMENMKITNPTRWRIEALGDFCNLDKLIFNNYVVEDFDFEKVKGQLLVGMDFGFVSDPSTIVASLLDEENKTIYIFREWGG
;
A
#
# COMPACT_ATOMS: atom_id res chain seq x y z
N MET A 1 8.03 9.87 -15.58
CA MET A 1 7.54 10.63 -14.42
C MET A 1 8.18 12.00 -14.43
N ASP A 2 7.40 13.06 -14.44
CA ASP A 2 7.93 14.39 -14.27
C ASP A 2 8.42 14.53 -12.83
N ASN A 3 9.66 14.87 -12.71
CA ASN A 3 10.47 14.80 -11.50
C ASN A 3 9.92 15.73 -10.40
N ALA A 4 9.64 15.22 -9.20
CA ALA A 4 9.22 15.99 -8.02
C ALA A 4 10.21 17.17 -7.73
N GLU A 5 11.46 17.09 -8.18
CA GLU A 5 12.43 18.17 -8.10
C GLU A 5 12.02 19.47 -8.83
N ARG A 6 11.13 19.41 -9.81
CA ARG A 6 10.63 20.62 -10.49
C ARG A 6 9.81 21.52 -9.56
N ILE A 7 9.22 20.96 -8.50
CA ILE A 7 8.44 21.71 -7.51
C ILE A 7 9.32 22.70 -6.73
N LYS A 8 10.62 22.41 -6.58
CA LYS A 8 11.58 23.31 -5.91
C LYS A 8 11.70 24.69 -6.56
N GLY A 9 11.29 24.82 -7.84
CA GLY A 9 11.29 26.09 -8.56
C GLY A 9 10.09 27.00 -8.30
N PHE A 10 9.04 26.50 -7.62
CA PHE A 10 7.88 27.30 -7.29
C PHE A 10 8.09 28.00 -5.94
N SER A 11 7.70 29.27 -5.88
CA SER A 11 7.69 30.06 -4.63
C SER A 11 6.24 30.34 -4.23
N GLU A 12 6.01 30.47 -2.93
CA GLU A 12 4.71 30.83 -2.38
C GLU A 12 3.59 29.82 -2.71
N VAL A 13 3.92 28.53 -2.65
CA VAL A 13 2.94 27.44 -2.81
C VAL A 13 2.20 27.26 -1.49
N SER A 14 0.88 27.42 -1.52
CA SER A 14 0.00 27.21 -0.35
C SER A 14 -0.67 25.83 -0.36
N ASP A 15 -1.00 25.35 -1.56
CA ASP A 15 -1.77 24.12 -1.74
C ASP A 15 -1.12 23.25 -2.81
N VAL A 16 -1.08 21.96 -2.56
CA VAL A 16 -0.63 20.95 -3.52
C VAL A 16 -1.65 19.83 -3.58
N VAL A 17 -2.00 19.43 -4.79
CA VAL A 17 -2.85 18.26 -5.04
C VAL A 17 -1.99 17.19 -5.70
N LEU A 18 -1.87 16.04 -5.03
CA LEU A 18 -1.23 14.84 -5.56
C LEU A 18 -2.34 13.89 -6.03
N GLU A 19 -2.57 13.86 -7.32
CA GLU A 19 -3.45 12.88 -7.95
C GLU A 19 -2.68 11.57 -8.10
N GLU A 20 -3.34 10.44 -7.85
CA GLU A 20 -2.71 9.11 -7.78
C GLU A 20 -1.49 9.08 -6.84
N ALA A 21 -1.68 9.59 -5.61
CA ALA A 21 -0.58 9.75 -4.64
C ALA A 21 0.20 8.46 -4.35
N THR A 22 -0.40 7.29 -4.61
CA THR A 22 0.25 5.98 -4.50
C THR A 22 1.35 5.73 -5.54
N GLU A 23 1.41 6.51 -6.62
CA GLU A 23 2.46 6.42 -7.64
C GLU A 23 3.73 7.19 -7.28
N PHE A 24 3.63 8.10 -6.31
CA PHE A 24 4.80 8.82 -5.77
C PHE A 24 5.53 7.94 -4.76
N THR A 25 6.82 8.21 -4.57
CA THR A 25 7.58 7.64 -3.46
C THR A 25 7.36 8.45 -2.18
N LEU A 26 7.70 7.87 -1.02
CA LEU A 26 7.70 8.62 0.25
C LEU A 26 8.65 9.82 0.18
N GLU A 27 9.81 9.64 -0.46
CA GLU A 27 10.82 10.71 -0.64
C GLU A 27 10.27 11.87 -1.49
N ASP A 28 9.52 11.57 -2.56
CA ASP A 28 8.84 12.59 -3.36
C ASP A 28 7.84 13.38 -2.52
N PHE A 29 7.05 12.68 -1.71
CA PHE A 29 6.08 13.31 -0.81
C PHE A 29 6.78 14.22 0.22
N GLU A 30 7.83 13.74 0.88
CA GLU A 30 8.60 14.53 1.86
C GLU A 30 9.27 15.75 1.23
N LEU A 31 9.73 15.61 0.00
CA LEU A 31 10.28 16.73 -0.77
C LEU A 31 9.22 17.82 -1.04
N ILE A 32 8.01 17.37 -1.42
CA ILE A 32 6.87 18.26 -1.67
C ILE A 32 6.44 18.93 -0.37
N ASP A 33 6.27 18.18 0.71
CA ASP A 33 5.89 18.66 2.03
C ASP A 33 6.87 19.76 2.53
N GLY A 34 8.17 19.53 2.37
CA GLY A 34 9.20 20.52 2.68
C GLY A 34 9.21 21.75 1.77
N THR A 35 8.54 21.70 0.61
CA THR A 35 8.46 22.79 -0.36
C THR A 35 7.23 23.67 -0.17
N VAL A 36 6.16 23.11 0.37
CA VAL A 36 4.90 23.84 0.64
C VAL A 36 5.14 24.87 1.74
N ARG A 37 5.30 26.13 1.33
CA ARG A 37 5.55 27.26 2.23
C ARG A 37 5.06 28.55 1.58
N SER A 38 4.38 29.36 2.35
CA SER A 38 4.00 30.71 1.95
C SER A 38 3.91 31.64 3.16
N VAL A 39 4.34 32.86 2.99
CA VAL A 39 4.17 33.93 3.98
C VAL A 39 3.05 34.89 3.59
N LYS A 40 2.44 34.70 2.41
CA LYS A 40 1.45 35.62 1.85
C LYS A 40 -0.01 35.26 2.23
N TYR A 41 -0.22 34.01 2.62
CA TYR A 41 -1.56 33.50 2.84
C TYR A 41 -1.81 33.33 4.34
N GLU A 42 -2.96 33.81 4.79
CA GLU A 42 -3.46 33.60 6.16
C GLU A 42 -4.06 32.22 6.38
N LEU A 43 -4.32 31.51 5.26
CA LEU A 43 -4.88 30.15 5.28
C LEU A 43 -3.79 29.10 5.57
N PRO A 44 -4.15 27.99 6.19
CA PRO A 44 -3.21 26.90 6.42
C PRO A 44 -2.69 26.33 5.12
N LEU A 45 -1.42 25.98 5.08
CA LEU A 45 -0.80 25.25 3.96
C LEU A 45 -1.34 23.82 3.93
N GLN A 46 -1.70 23.32 2.75
CA GLN A 46 -2.37 22.02 2.62
C GLN A 46 -1.79 21.17 1.49
N ILE A 47 -1.72 19.87 1.73
CA ILE A 47 -1.42 18.86 0.72
C ILE A 47 -2.60 17.91 0.65
N TYR A 48 -3.18 17.76 -0.54
CA TYR A 48 -4.27 16.85 -0.83
C TYR A 48 -3.71 15.64 -1.55
N CYS A 49 -3.82 14.47 -0.92
CA CYS A 49 -3.43 13.19 -1.52
C CYS A 49 -4.68 12.44 -1.97
N LEU A 50 -4.88 12.35 -3.28
CA LEU A 50 -5.99 11.60 -3.88
C LEU A 50 -5.44 10.27 -4.39
N PHE A 51 -6.04 9.16 -3.99
CA PHE A 51 -5.57 7.84 -4.41
C PHE A 51 -6.61 6.74 -4.21
N ASN A 52 -6.48 5.69 -5.00
CA ASN A 52 -7.10 4.42 -4.71
C ASN A 52 -6.15 3.58 -3.85
N PRO A 53 -6.58 3.03 -2.70
CA PRO A 53 -5.73 2.24 -1.84
C PRO A 53 -5.50 0.85 -2.46
N ILE A 54 -4.32 0.63 -3.03
CA ILE A 54 -4.00 -0.60 -3.77
C ILE A 54 -3.33 -1.63 -2.86
N SER A 55 -2.25 -1.23 -2.16
CA SER A 55 -1.42 -2.15 -1.40
C SER A 55 -1.07 -1.60 -0.02
N ARG A 56 -1.08 -2.49 0.97
CA ARG A 56 -0.60 -2.19 2.33
C ARG A 56 0.92 -1.96 2.40
N ALA A 57 1.66 -2.41 1.39
CA ALA A 57 3.08 -2.12 1.26
C ALA A 57 3.38 -0.69 0.80
N ASN A 58 2.37 0.02 0.24
CA ASN A 58 2.55 1.40 -0.20
C ASN A 58 2.76 2.33 1.00
N TRP A 59 3.60 3.34 0.83
CA TRP A 59 3.98 4.29 1.87
C TRP A 59 2.78 5.02 2.50
N VAL A 60 1.72 5.29 1.73
CA VAL A 60 0.50 5.97 2.21
C VAL A 60 -0.16 5.19 3.34
N TYR A 61 -0.06 3.85 3.34
CA TYR A 61 -0.66 2.99 4.35
C TYR A 61 -0.10 3.26 5.75
N LYS A 62 1.20 3.36 5.87
CA LYS A 62 1.88 3.65 7.14
C LYS A 62 1.89 5.15 7.44
N ARG A 63 2.17 6.00 6.44
CA ARG A 63 2.32 7.45 6.62
C ARG A 63 1.06 8.10 7.18
N PHE A 64 -0.12 7.61 6.79
CA PHE A 64 -1.41 8.15 7.22
C PHE A 64 -2.11 7.30 8.29
N GLY A 65 -1.41 6.33 8.89
CA GLY A 65 -1.87 5.59 10.06
C GLY A 65 -2.95 4.54 9.77
N PHE A 66 -3.08 4.06 8.53
CA PHE A 66 -4.03 2.99 8.20
C PHE A 66 -3.61 1.64 8.81
N ASP A 67 -2.34 1.46 9.14
CA ASP A 67 -1.81 0.26 9.80
C ASP A 67 -2.13 0.20 11.29
N THR A 68 -2.14 1.35 11.95
CA THR A 68 -2.38 1.46 13.40
C THR A 68 -3.80 1.89 13.75
N GLY A 69 -4.55 2.43 12.77
CA GLY A 69 -5.84 3.10 12.99
C GLY A 69 -5.72 4.47 13.67
N ILE A 70 -4.49 4.99 13.83
CA ILE A 70 -4.22 6.29 14.46
C ILE A 70 -3.86 7.30 13.39
N VAL A 71 -4.74 8.26 13.13
CA VAL A 71 -4.50 9.33 12.16
C VAL A 71 -3.46 10.30 12.72
N PRO A 72 -2.39 10.64 11.95
CA PRO A 72 -1.39 11.60 12.38
C PRO A 72 -1.99 12.99 12.68
N PRO A 73 -1.35 13.80 13.56
CA PRO A 73 -1.76 15.18 13.80
C PRO A 73 -1.84 15.98 12.48
N ASN A 74 -2.76 16.94 12.41
CA ASN A 74 -3.00 17.82 11.26
C ASN A 74 -3.33 17.06 9.96
N THR A 75 -3.86 15.85 10.08
CA THR A 75 -4.26 15.02 8.94
C THR A 75 -5.77 14.79 9.02
N PHE A 76 -6.45 14.92 7.88
CA PHE A 76 -7.84 14.56 7.70
C PHE A 76 -7.95 13.50 6.63
N ILE A 77 -8.68 12.42 6.91
CA ILE A 77 -8.90 11.33 5.96
C ILE A 77 -10.37 11.31 5.58
N LEU A 78 -10.64 11.46 4.30
CA LEU A 78 -11.97 11.29 3.72
C LEU A 78 -11.96 10.03 2.85
N LYS A 79 -12.82 9.09 3.19
CA LYS A 79 -13.10 7.92 2.36
C LYS A 79 -14.41 8.15 1.63
N SER A 80 -14.37 8.04 0.32
CA SER A 80 -15.56 8.09 -0.55
C SER A 80 -15.62 6.86 -1.43
N THR A 81 -16.83 6.49 -1.84
CA THR A 81 -17.11 5.33 -2.68
C THR A 81 -18.02 5.73 -3.83
N TYR A 82 -18.21 4.83 -4.80
CA TYR A 82 -19.15 5.08 -5.88
C TYR A 82 -20.58 5.31 -5.38
N LEU A 83 -20.96 4.81 -4.20
CA LEU A 83 -22.28 5.00 -3.60
C LEU A 83 -22.51 6.43 -3.11
N ASP A 84 -21.44 7.19 -2.89
CA ASP A 84 -21.50 8.58 -2.45
C ASP A 84 -21.74 9.56 -3.62
N ASN A 85 -21.65 9.06 -4.86
CA ASN A 85 -21.84 9.88 -6.06
C ASN A 85 -23.25 9.67 -6.67
N PRO A 86 -24.18 10.63 -6.48
CA PRO A 86 -25.55 10.52 -6.97
C PRO A 86 -25.69 10.67 -8.49
N HIS A 87 -24.63 11.04 -9.20
CA HIS A 87 -24.65 11.34 -10.64
C HIS A 87 -24.12 10.19 -11.51
N LEU A 88 -23.87 9.03 -10.94
CA LEU A 88 -23.41 7.87 -11.70
C LEU A 88 -24.50 7.29 -12.58
N SER A 89 -24.11 6.85 -13.77
CA SER A 89 -25.03 6.16 -14.65
C SER A 89 -25.42 4.78 -14.10
N PRO A 90 -26.64 4.30 -14.39
CA PRO A 90 -27.05 2.94 -14.01
C PRO A 90 -26.08 1.85 -14.52
N ASP A 91 -25.54 2.04 -15.73
CA ASP A 91 -24.59 1.09 -16.32
C ASP A 91 -23.27 1.02 -15.54
N TYR A 92 -22.81 2.17 -15.00
CA TYR A 92 -21.63 2.17 -14.14
C TYR A 92 -21.87 1.40 -12.84
N ILE A 93 -23.01 1.65 -12.20
CA ILE A 93 -23.40 0.96 -10.95
C ILE A 93 -23.50 -0.55 -11.22
N GLN A 94 -24.17 -0.97 -12.30
CA GLN A 94 -24.28 -2.37 -12.69
C GLN A 94 -22.91 -3.02 -12.92
N ARG A 95 -21.96 -2.27 -13.50
CA ARG A 95 -20.59 -2.75 -13.70
C ARG A 95 -19.86 -2.96 -12.36
N MET A 96 -20.04 -2.07 -11.39
CA MET A 96 -19.48 -2.22 -10.05
C MET A 96 -20.06 -3.43 -9.33
N GLU A 97 -21.38 -3.65 -9.40
CA GLU A 97 -22.04 -4.81 -8.83
C GLU A 97 -21.58 -6.13 -9.49
N ASN A 98 -21.40 -6.14 -10.80
CA ASN A 98 -20.86 -7.31 -11.50
C ASN A 98 -19.41 -7.58 -11.09
N MET A 99 -18.61 -6.54 -10.89
CA MET A 99 -17.21 -6.67 -10.42
C MET A 99 -17.14 -7.31 -9.03
N LYS A 100 -18.10 -7.04 -8.16
CA LYS A 100 -18.22 -7.67 -6.85
C LYS A 100 -18.22 -9.21 -6.93
N ILE A 101 -18.80 -9.75 -7.98
CA ILE A 101 -18.93 -11.19 -8.20
C ILE A 101 -17.70 -11.73 -8.96
N THR A 102 -17.27 -11.03 -10.00
CA THR A 102 -16.23 -11.51 -10.92
C THR A 102 -14.80 -11.27 -10.43
N ASN A 103 -14.59 -10.20 -9.66
CA ASN A 103 -13.29 -9.86 -9.07
C ASN A 103 -13.49 -9.12 -7.74
N PRO A 104 -13.79 -9.84 -6.63
CA PRO A 104 -14.08 -9.25 -5.33
C PRO A 104 -12.94 -8.38 -4.78
N THR A 105 -11.69 -8.77 -5.02
CA THR A 105 -10.52 -8.02 -4.54
C THR A 105 -10.42 -6.65 -5.24
N ARG A 106 -10.55 -6.64 -6.56
CA ARG A 106 -10.55 -5.40 -7.33
C ARG A 106 -11.73 -4.51 -6.95
N TRP A 107 -12.91 -5.10 -6.74
CA TRP A 107 -14.09 -4.38 -6.29
C TRP A 107 -13.87 -3.72 -4.92
N ARG A 108 -13.20 -4.41 -3.98
CA ARG A 108 -12.86 -3.81 -2.68
C ARG A 108 -11.95 -2.60 -2.80
N ILE A 109 -11.00 -2.63 -3.72
CA ILE A 109 -10.08 -1.52 -3.97
C ILE A 109 -10.81 -0.37 -4.67
N GLU A 110 -11.41 -0.62 -5.83
CA GLU A 110 -11.96 0.43 -6.70
C GLU A 110 -13.32 0.95 -6.22
N ALA A 111 -14.16 0.08 -5.67
CA ALA A 111 -15.51 0.43 -5.26
C ALA A 111 -15.62 0.82 -3.79
N LEU A 112 -14.88 0.16 -2.91
CA LEU A 112 -14.94 0.44 -1.47
C LEU A 112 -13.75 1.24 -0.94
N GLY A 113 -12.70 1.44 -1.73
CA GLY A 113 -11.50 2.13 -1.27
C GLY A 113 -10.82 1.42 -0.09
N ASP A 114 -10.72 0.09 -0.15
CA ASP A 114 -10.05 -0.71 0.87
C ASP A 114 -8.61 -1.02 0.45
N PHE A 115 -7.68 -0.94 1.39
CA PHE A 115 -6.34 -1.49 1.17
C PHE A 115 -6.41 -3.02 1.11
N CYS A 116 -6.09 -3.56 -0.03
CA CYS A 116 -5.99 -4.99 -0.25
C CYS A 116 -4.59 -5.34 -0.74
N ASN A 117 -4.10 -6.51 -0.40
CA ASN A 117 -2.98 -7.06 -1.15
C ASN A 117 -3.56 -7.47 -2.51
N LEU A 118 -3.16 -6.78 -3.57
CA LEU A 118 -3.45 -7.24 -4.92
C LEU A 118 -2.81 -8.62 -5.09
N ASP A 119 -3.62 -9.59 -5.47
CA ASP A 119 -3.28 -11.00 -5.59
C ASP A 119 -2.24 -11.29 -6.69
N LYS A 120 -1.05 -10.72 -6.55
CA LYS A 120 0.17 -11.26 -7.18
C LYS A 120 0.93 -12.15 -6.21
N LEU A 121 0.37 -12.42 -5.04
CA LEU A 121 0.93 -13.40 -4.15
C LEU A 121 0.71 -14.77 -4.77
N ILE A 122 1.79 -15.48 -5.01
CA ILE A 122 1.75 -16.90 -5.43
C ILE A 122 0.95 -17.71 -4.40
N PHE A 123 1.06 -17.32 -3.14
CA PHE A 123 0.31 -17.88 -2.03
C PHE A 123 -0.55 -16.80 -1.38
N ASN A 124 -1.86 -17.00 -1.34
CA ASN A 124 -2.82 -16.10 -0.70
C ASN A 124 -3.42 -16.68 0.60
N ASN A 125 -3.03 -17.89 0.96
CA ASN A 125 -3.50 -18.66 2.10
C ASN A 125 -2.42 -18.76 3.19
N TYR A 126 -1.84 -17.63 3.58
CA TYR A 126 -0.86 -17.60 4.67
C TYR A 126 -1.37 -16.79 5.86
N VAL A 127 -0.83 -17.10 7.02
CA VAL A 127 -1.03 -16.37 8.28
C VAL A 127 0.34 -15.93 8.78
N VAL A 128 0.44 -14.71 9.31
CA VAL A 128 1.65 -14.21 9.98
C VAL A 128 1.35 -14.23 11.47
N GLU A 129 2.05 -15.11 12.18
CA GLU A 129 1.89 -15.28 13.63
C GLU A 129 3.21 -15.68 14.27
N ASP A 130 3.35 -15.42 15.55
CA ASP A 130 4.49 -15.93 16.33
C ASP A 130 4.29 -17.42 16.63
N PHE A 131 5.25 -18.25 16.27
CA PHE A 131 5.25 -19.67 16.57
C PHE A 131 6.62 -20.20 16.97
N ASP A 132 6.61 -21.26 17.75
CA ASP A 132 7.83 -21.93 18.22
C ASP A 132 8.22 -23.02 17.21
N PHE A 133 9.17 -22.69 16.32
CA PHE A 133 9.58 -23.60 15.24
C PHE A 133 10.25 -24.89 15.76
N GLU A 134 10.78 -24.91 17.00
CA GLU A 134 11.37 -26.11 17.61
C GLU A 134 10.33 -27.17 17.95
N LYS A 135 9.06 -26.75 18.10
CA LYS A 135 7.91 -27.64 18.36
C LYS A 135 7.21 -28.13 17.12
N VAL A 136 7.50 -27.54 15.96
CA VAL A 136 6.91 -27.95 14.69
C VAL A 136 7.60 -29.20 14.17
N LYS A 137 6.83 -30.26 13.94
CA LYS A 137 7.31 -31.46 13.27
C LYS A 137 7.27 -31.22 11.76
N GLY A 138 8.41 -31.30 11.12
CA GLY A 138 8.47 -31.09 9.66
C GLY A 138 9.87 -31.32 9.12
N GLN A 139 9.96 -31.44 7.81
CA GLN A 139 11.20 -31.52 7.09
C GLN A 139 11.79 -30.10 6.94
N LEU A 140 13.04 -29.90 7.35
CA LEU A 140 13.75 -28.65 7.12
C LEU A 140 14.02 -28.47 5.62
N LEU A 141 13.56 -27.35 5.08
CA LEU A 141 13.85 -26.92 3.73
C LEU A 141 14.58 -25.58 3.78
N VAL A 142 15.65 -25.47 3.01
CA VAL A 142 16.38 -24.21 2.84
C VAL A 142 16.42 -23.88 1.37
N GLY A 143 15.84 -22.74 1.01
CA GLY A 143 15.87 -22.20 -0.34
C GLY A 143 16.84 -21.02 -0.39
N MET A 144 17.55 -20.88 -1.51
CA MET A 144 18.43 -19.75 -1.77
C MET A 144 18.16 -19.21 -3.17
N ASP A 145 18.03 -17.91 -3.26
CA ASP A 145 17.97 -17.17 -4.51
C ASP A 145 19.18 -16.24 -4.60
N PHE A 146 19.93 -16.34 -5.71
CA PHE A 146 21.10 -15.52 -5.93
C PHE A 146 20.71 -14.23 -6.62
N GLY A 147 20.91 -13.12 -5.94
CA GLY A 147 20.77 -11.80 -6.56
C GLY A 147 21.84 -11.57 -7.63
N PHE A 148 21.51 -10.76 -8.64
CA PHE A 148 22.43 -10.38 -9.70
C PHE A 148 22.51 -8.85 -9.81
N VAL A 149 23.72 -8.30 -9.77
CA VAL A 149 24.04 -6.87 -9.87
C VAL A 149 23.43 -6.00 -8.76
N SER A 150 22.13 -5.72 -8.82
CA SER A 150 21.40 -4.85 -7.85
C SER A 150 20.36 -5.59 -7.04
N ASP A 151 20.11 -6.85 -7.31
CA ASP A 151 19.17 -7.66 -6.55
C ASP A 151 19.89 -8.33 -5.36
N PRO A 152 19.32 -8.25 -4.15
CA PRO A 152 19.88 -8.93 -2.99
C PRO A 152 19.75 -10.44 -3.11
N SER A 153 20.78 -11.17 -2.65
CA SER A 153 20.63 -12.63 -2.48
C SER A 153 19.77 -12.91 -1.26
N THR A 154 18.88 -13.87 -1.36
CA THR A 154 17.96 -14.22 -0.28
C THR A 154 18.07 -15.69 0.08
N ILE A 155 18.07 -15.99 1.37
CA ILE A 155 18.00 -17.36 1.92
C ILE A 155 16.77 -17.44 2.80
N VAL A 156 15.97 -18.48 2.59
CA VAL A 156 14.74 -18.73 3.38
C VAL A 156 14.83 -20.12 4.00
N ALA A 157 14.59 -20.20 5.30
CA ALA A 157 14.47 -21.48 6.03
C ALA A 157 13.02 -21.72 6.42
N SER A 158 12.54 -22.93 6.13
CA SER A 158 11.19 -23.36 6.41
C SER A 158 11.11 -24.80 6.88
N LEU A 159 10.01 -25.16 7.53
CA LEU A 159 9.66 -26.54 7.88
C LEU A 159 8.43 -26.94 7.04
N LEU A 160 8.53 -28.07 6.35
CA LEU A 160 7.43 -28.66 5.62
C LEU A 160 6.76 -29.73 6.49
N ASP A 161 5.54 -29.48 6.90
CA ASP A 161 4.66 -30.44 7.54
C ASP A 161 3.78 -31.07 6.45
N GLU A 162 4.18 -32.26 6.00
CA GLU A 162 3.46 -32.99 4.94
C GLU A 162 2.10 -33.50 5.40
N GLU A 163 1.96 -33.82 6.69
CA GLU A 163 0.72 -34.34 7.27
C GLU A 163 -0.39 -33.26 7.24
N ASN A 164 -0.04 -32.04 7.68
CA ASN A 164 -0.96 -30.91 7.72
C ASN A 164 -0.92 -30.04 6.45
N LYS A 165 -0.09 -30.41 5.46
CA LYS A 165 0.10 -29.67 4.21
C LYS A 165 0.43 -28.19 4.44
N THR A 166 1.30 -27.92 5.41
CA THR A 166 1.63 -26.59 5.87
C THR A 166 3.15 -26.36 5.74
N ILE A 167 3.53 -25.17 5.28
CA ILE A 167 4.93 -24.72 5.28
C ILE A 167 5.04 -23.60 6.31
N TYR A 168 5.95 -23.78 7.27
CA TYR A 168 6.26 -22.80 8.29
C TYR A 168 7.55 -22.09 7.93
N ILE A 169 7.48 -20.84 7.48
CA ILE A 169 8.65 -20.01 7.20
C ILE A 169 9.05 -19.31 8.51
N PHE A 170 10.20 -19.62 9.04
CA PHE A 170 10.62 -19.13 10.35
C PHE A 170 11.86 -18.25 10.31
N ARG A 171 12.58 -18.20 9.20
CA ARG A 171 13.75 -17.34 9.07
C ARG A 171 14.03 -16.96 7.63
N GLU A 172 14.41 -15.71 7.47
CA GLU A 172 14.83 -15.13 6.20
C GLU A 172 16.11 -14.32 6.41
N TRP A 173 17.00 -14.39 5.45
CA TRP A 173 18.21 -13.55 5.36
C TRP A 173 18.28 -12.99 3.94
N GLY A 174 18.48 -11.68 3.84
CA GLY A 174 18.69 -10.96 2.59
C GLY A 174 19.76 -9.90 2.77
N GLY A 175 20.51 -9.60 1.73
CA GLY A 175 21.57 -8.58 1.74
C GLY A 175 22.08 -8.27 0.35
#